data_2aa245766acbae92e49b4e8e84a20130
#
_entry.id   2aa245766acbae92e49b4e8e84a20130
#
_cell.length_a   1.000
_cell.length_b   1.000
_cell.length_c   1.000
_cell.angle_alpha   90.00
_cell.angle_beta   90.00
_cell.angle_gamma   90.00
#
_symmetry.space_group_name_H-M   'P 1'
#
loop_
_entity.id
_entity.type
_entity.pdbx_description
1 polymer ?
#
loop_
_entity_poly.entity_id
_entity_poly.type
_entity_poly.pdbx_seq_one_letter_code
_entity_poly.pdbx_strand_id
1 'polypeptide(L)'
;VQHCMKAINSAAENGRMALVVPEGFLFRKDLAKTREYLLDHCQLQSIISLPQGVFLPYTGVKTDIIYATKVNKKIQISEKKKNFWYFDVKSDGYTLDNHRRKLDTPSDLAKYEEYRKLDEDQIADMLNVGFEIIPIDKVRQNAYILVGSRYKNYTENPTPHPMVNLGDENFFLVCSGGTPNSTIPEYWNGDINWITLADLSANDFISEIASTERTITESGLDNSNAKLLPINTVVVSTRATIGRIGIARTKLATNQGFKNIIIKDTSKVLPEYLAYILTTKRNEMIRMASGATFKEISKENFCKLQVPVPSIKIQEKIVSEIGAYRQIISSAQTIVSNYLPKIVYHTDNCKTIDEIATIKPSKDEIKGLPEDTLVSFVPMADINTFDATFTPKENRKLSEVLSGFTYFRDNDILLAKITPCFENGKAAIARNLINGIGFGSTEYIVIRANTAFVYPEWIFYHINTPEFIDGGKSFMTGTAGQQRIDINYVQKYRVPVPSLAEQKKILDQISYEQSLIEPSKQLIKVFTQKIETRIKEVCDV
;
A
#
# COMPACT_ATOMS: atom_id res chain seq x y z
N VAL A 1 -31.98 -4.66 12.27
CA VAL A 1 -32.22 -6.06 11.89
C VAL A 1 -33.55 -6.54 12.50
N GLN A 2 -33.73 -6.57 13.84
CA GLN A 2 -34.95 -7.08 14.48
C GLN A 2 -36.22 -6.35 14.03
N HIS A 3 -36.20 -5.02 13.90
CA HIS A 3 -37.32 -4.23 13.40
C HIS A 3 -37.65 -4.56 11.93
N CYS A 4 -36.62 -4.66 11.07
CA CYS A 4 -36.80 -5.07 9.68
C CYS A 4 -37.43 -6.46 9.60
N MET A 5 -36.95 -7.40 10.42
CA MET A 5 -37.50 -8.76 10.46
C MET A 5 -38.95 -8.82 10.93
N LYS A 6 -39.36 -7.92 11.84
CA LYS A 6 -40.75 -7.80 12.27
C LYS A 6 -41.63 -7.15 11.18
N ALA A 7 -41.08 -6.16 10.47
CA ALA A 7 -41.81 -5.41 9.44
C ALA A 7 -42.04 -6.23 8.14
N ILE A 8 -41.20 -7.22 7.85
CA ILE A 8 -41.41 -8.08 6.69
C ILE A 8 -42.67 -8.91 6.91
N ASN A 9 -43.64 -8.76 6.00
CA ASN A 9 -44.90 -9.44 6.06
C ASN A 9 -44.72 -10.97 6.09
N SER A 10 -45.21 -11.58 7.16
CA SER A 10 -45.13 -13.02 7.38
C SER A 10 -46.16 -13.83 6.56
N ALA A 11 -47.12 -13.18 5.92
CA ALA A 11 -48.15 -13.83 5.13
C ALA A 11 -47.73 -14.08 3.67
N ALA A 12 -46.69 -13.39 3.18
CA ALA A 12 -46.13 -13.68 1.87
C ALA A 12 -45.04 -14.77 2.02
N GLU A 13 -45.24 -15.91 1.40
CA GLU A 13 -44.17 -16.85 1.14
C GLU A 13 -43.05 -16.08 0.42
N ASN A 14 -41.89 -15.88 1.08
CA ASN A 14 -40.69 -15.18 0.57
C ASN A 14 -40.59 -13.67 0.80
N GLY A 15 -40.93 -13.14 1.96
CA GLY A 15 -40.55 -11.77 2.34
C GLY A 15 -39.01 -11.57 2.26
N ARG A 16 -38.54 -10.57 1.51
CA ARG A 16 -37.12 -10.30 1.25
C ARG A 16 -36.63 -9.11 2.06
N MET A 17 -35.38 -9.18 2.52
CA MET A 17 -34.71 -8.12 3.23
C MET A 17 -33.34 -7.86 2.60
N ALA A 18 -33.09 -6.60 2.24
CA ALA A 18 -31.73 -6.11 1.92
C ALA A 18 -31.43 -4.99 2.91
N LEU A 19 -30.37 -5.12 3.68
CA LEU A 19 -30.03 -4.20 4.76
C LEU A 19 -28.57 -3.82 4.71
N VAL A 20 -28.28 -2.52 4.63
CA VAL A 20 -26.93 -1.98 4.76
C VAL A 20 -26.57 -1.88 6.25
N VAL A 21 -25.47 -2.47 6.63
CA VAL A 21 -24.96 -2.49 8.00
C VAL A 21 -23.49 -2.10 8.04
N PRO A 22 -23.01 -1.47 9.12
CA PRO A 22 -21.57 -1.32 9.34
C PRO A 22 -20.90 -2.70 9.45
N GLU A 23 -19.68 -2.86 8.95
CA GLU A 23 -18.92 -4.14 8.99
C GLU A 23 -18.85 -4.72 10.42
N GLY A 24 -18.82 -3.85 11.44
CA GLY A 24 -18.85 -4.26 12.84
C GLY A 24 -20.04 -5.14 13.20
N PHE A 25 -21.19 -5.03 12.52
CA PHE A 25 -22.34 -5.92 12.72
C PHE A 25 -21.96 -7.38 12.43
N LEU A 26 -21.08 -7.64 11.47
CA LEU A 26 -20.73 -8.99 11.05
C LEU A 26 -19.85 -9.74 12.05
N PHE A 27 -19.13 -9.04 12.97
CA PHE A 27 -18.15 -9.70 13.83
C PHE A 27 -18.16 -9.29 15.31
N ARG A 28 -18.76 -8.16 15.71
CA ARG A 28 -18.74 -7.73 17.12
C ARG A 28 -19.38 -8.77 18.04
N LYS A 29 -18.74 -9.03 19.18
CA LYS A 29 -19.17 -10.07 20.15
C LYS A 29 -20.53 -9.76 20.78
N ASP A 30 -20.81 -8.49 21.08
CA ASP A 30 -22.08 -8.02 21.66
C ASP A 30 -23.27 -8.21 20.71
N LEU A 31 -23.04 -8.37 19.41
CA LEU A 31 -24.06 -8.58 18.39
C LEU A 31 -24.21 -10.05 17.96
N ALA A 32 -23.48 -10.99 18.59
CA ALA A 32 -23.54 -12.41 18.26
C ALA A 32 -24.97 -12.99 18.34
N LYS A 33 -25.72 -12.67 19.42
CA LYS A 33 -27.12 -13.10 19.58
C LYS A 33 -28.05 -12.55 18.49
N THR A 34 -27.78 -11.34 17.99
CA THR A 34 -28.55 -10.75 16.89
C THR A 34 -28.29 -11.47 15.57
N ARG A 35 -27.06 -11.89 15.32
CA ARG A 35 -26.70 -12.68 14.14
C ARG A 35 -27.26 -14.11 14.23
N GLU A 36 -27.20 -14.73 15.41
CA GLU A 36 -27.86 -16.01 15.70
C GLU A 36 -29.35 -15.92 15.36
N TYR A 37 -30.04 -14.91 15.90
CA TYR A 37 -31.45 -14.67 15.63
C TYR A 37 -31.75 -14.49 14.13
N LEU A 38 -30.88 -13.77 13.40
CA LEU A 38 -30.99 -13.62 11.95
C LEU A 38 -30.93 -14.99 11.24
N LEU A 39 -29.94 -15.81 11.58
CA LEU A 39 -29.76 -17.14 10.97
C LEU A 39 -30.86 -18.14 11.37
N ASP A 40 -31.50 -17.96 12.52
CA ASP A 40 -32.59 -18.82 12.96
C ASP A 40 -33.93 -18.50 12.28
N HIS A 41 -34.19 -17.23 11.95
CA HIS A 41 -35.49 -16.76 11.46
C HIS A 41 -35.47 -16.34 9.99
N CYS A 42 -34.29 -16.26 9.36
CA CYS A 42 -34.14 -15.96 7.95
C CYS A 42 -33.25 -17.00 7.26
N GLN A 43 -33.48 -17.16 5.96
CA GLN A 43 -32.55 -17.79 5.07
C GLN A 43 -31.60 -16.70 4.56
N LEU A 44 -30.36 -16.69 5.05
CA LEU A 44 -29.32 -15.80 4.54
C LEU A 44 -28.97 -16.25 3.12
N GLN A 45 -29.06 -15.34 2.17
CA GLN A 45 -28.76 -15.61 0.75
C GLN A 45 -27.35 -15.14 0.41
N SER A 46 -27.03 -13.88 0.75
CA SER A 46 -25.72 -13.32 0.49
C SER A 46 -25.37 -12.17 1.41
N ILE A 47 -24.06 -11.93 1.52
CA ILE A 47 -23.47 -10.72 2.09
C ILE A 47 -22.58 -10.10 1.01
N ILE A 48 -22.80 -8.82 0.71
CA ILE A 48 -22.01 -8.06 -0.24
C ILE A 48 -21.19 -7.07 0.58
N SER A 49 -19.88 -7.26 0.67
CA SER A 49 -18.97 -6.40 1.38
C SER A 49 -18.51 -5.27 0.47
N LEU A 50 -18.83 -4.04 0.81
CA LEU A 50 -18.50 -2.86 0.02
C LEU A 50 -17.10 -2.34 0.39
N PRO A 51 -16.35 -1.71 -0.53
CA PRO A 51 -15.07 -1.11 -0.20
C PRO A 51 -15.23 0.05 0.80
N GLN A 52 -14.23 0.24 1.64
CA GLN A 52 -14.21 1.36 2.57
C GLN A 52 -14.22 2.68 1.81
N GLY A 53 -15.09 3.62 2.19
CA GLY A 53 -15.21 4.93 1.54
C GLY A 53 -16.35 5.04 0.54
N VAL A 54 -17.13 3.98 0.28
CA VAL A 54 -18.29 4.03 -0.63
C VAL A 54 -19.28 5.12 -0.24
N PHE A 55 -19.43 5.42 1.05
CA PHE A 55 -20.36 6.42 1.56
C PHE A 55 -19.70 7.75 1.94
N LEU A 56 -18.50 8.03 1.46
CA LEU A 56 -17.92 9.37 1.59
C LEU A 56 -18.74 10.39 0.78
N PRO A 57 -18.87 11.65 1.24
CA PRO A 57 -18.27 12.23 2.47
C PRO A 57 -19.00 11.93 3.77
N TYR A 58 -20.12 11.18 3.76
CA TYR A 58 -20.99 11.03 4.92
C TYR A 58 -20.42 10.12 6.01
N THR A 59 -19.72 9.06 5.61
CA THR A 59 -19.02 8.15 6.53
C THR A 59 -17.88 7.40 5.83
N GLY A 60 -16.75 7.26 6.53
CA GLY A 60 -15.63 6.41 6.12
C GLY A 60 -15.71 4.97 6.66
N VAL A 61 -16.80 4.60 7.33
CA VAL A 61 -16.98 3.25 7.90
C VAL A 61 -17.23 2.26 6.77
N LYS A 62 -16.51 1.14 6.78
CA LYS A 62 -16.78 0.02 5.86
C LYS A 62 -18.16 -0.57 6.16
N THR A 63 -18.92 -0.84 5.11
CA THR A 63 -20.31 -1.31 5.20
C THR A 63 -20.52 -2.54 4.35
N ASP A 64 -21.54 -3.32 4.72
CA ASP A 64 -21.93 -4.56 4.05
C ASP A 64 -23.44 -4.56 3.80
N ILE A 65 -23.87 -5.23 2.74
CA ILE A 65 -25.27 -5.45 2.43
C ILE A 65 -25.63 -6.89 2.78
N ILE A 66 -26.56 -7.06 3.73
CA ILE A 66 -27.10 -8.39 4.08
C ILE A 66 -28.37 -8.60 3.26
N TYR A 67 -28.38 -9.65 2.44
CA TYR A 67 -29.58 -10.07 1.70
C TYR A 67 -30.10 -11.39 2.27
N ALA A 68 -31.33 -11.39 2.76
CA ALA A 68 -31.97 -12.54 3.40
C ALA A 68 -33.45 -12.64 3.06
N THR A 69 -33.99 -13.84 3.09
CA THR A 69 -35.41 -14.13 2.93
C THR A 69 -36.00 -14.57 4.27
N LYS A 70 -37.11 -13.97 4.69
CA LYS A 70 -37.80 -14.36 5.92
C LYS A 70 -38.52 -15.68 5.72
N VAL A 71 -38.52 -16.51 6.75
CA VAL A 71 -39.21 -17.79 6.76
C VAL A 71 -40.30 -17.77 7.84
N ASN A 72 -41.50 -18.22 7.48
CA ASN A 72 -42.69 -18.14 8.35
C ASN A 72 -42.66 -19.04 9.55
N LYS A 73 -41.88 -20.10 9.56
CA LYS A 73 -41.66 -21.01 10.67
C LYS A 73 -40.17 -21.13 10.95
N LYS A 74 -39.79 -21.38 12.21
CA LYS A 74 -38.43 -21.76 12.54
C LYS A 74 -38.09 -23.00 11.73
N ILE A 75 -37.35 -22.79 10.63
CA ILE A 75 -36.98 -23.88 9.73
C ILE A 75 -36.05 -24.81 10.51
N GLN A 76 -36.30 -26.11 10.45
CA GLN A 76 -35.35 -27.08 10.99
C GLN A 76 -34.02 -26.94 10.26
N ILE A 77 -32.92 -27.10 10.99
CA ILE A 77 -31.55 -26.90 10.46
C ILE A 77 -31.33 -27.77 9.19
N SER A 78 -31.97 -28.94 9.12
CA SER A 78 -31.94 -29.84 7.96
C SER A 78 -32.60 -29.31 6.69
N GLU A 79 -33.50 -28.32 6.79
CA GLU A 79 -34.28 -27.77 5.67
C GLU A 79 -33.72 -26.44 5.16
N LYS A 80 -32.73 -25.84 5.87
CA LYS A 80 -32.10 -24.58 5.45
C LYS A 80 -31.04 -24.84 4.39
N LYS A 81 -30.85 -23.86 3.52
CA LYS A 81 -29.64 -23.83 2.69
C LYS A 81 -28.41 -23.94 3.60
N LYS A 82 -27.52 -24.84 3.26
CA LYS A 82 -26.31 -25.10 4.07
C LYS A 82 -25.29 -23.98 3.96
N ASN A 83 -25.37 -23.14 2.91
CA ASN A 83 -24.39 -22.15 2.56
C ASN A 83 -25.07 -20.80 2.26
N PHE A 84 -24.31 -19.71 2.35
CA PHE A 84 -24.66 -18.40 1.80
C PHE A 84 -23.45 -17.84 1.02
N TRP A 85 -23.70 -16.86 0.16
CA TRP A 85 -22.67 -16.25 -0.66
C TRP A 85 -22.11 -15.02 0.00
N TYR A 86 -20.79 -14.89 -0.01
CA TYR A 86 -20.08 -13.68 0.42
C TYR A 86 -19.35 -13.09 -0.78
N PHE A 87 -19.62 -11.82 -1.09
CA PHE A 87 -19.00 -11.13 -2.21
C PHE A 87 -18.24 -9.89 -1.72
N ASP A 88 -16.91 -9.91 -1.88
CA ASP A 88 -16.02 -8.81 -1.50
C ASP A 88 -15.78 -7.90 -2.71
N VAL A 89 -16.53 -6.81 -2.79
CA VAL A 89 -16.46 -5.80 -3.86
C VAL A 89 -15.18 -4.99 -3.70
N LYS A 90 -14.34 -4.95 -4.73
CA LYS A 90 -13.11 -4.15 -4.74
C LYS A 90 -13.34 -2.76 -5.31
N SER A 91 -14.23 -2.65 -6.31
CA SER A 91 -14.60 -1.37 -6.93
C SER A 91 -16.11 -1.31 -7.16
N ASP A 92 -16.72 -0.23 -6.73
CA ASP A 92 -18.12 0.08 -7.05
C ASP A 92 -18.25 0.95 -8.31
N GLY A 93 -17.15 1.20 -9.04
CA GLY A 93 -17.08 2.02 -10.24
C GLY A 93 -16.88 3.51 -9.98
N TYR A 94 -16.57 3.89 -8.72
CA TYR A 94 -16.30 5.28 -8.33
C TYR A 94 -15.02 5.39 -7.51
N THR A 95 -14.42 6.60 -7.48
CA THR A 95 -13.30 6.90 -6.58
C THR A 95 -13.75 6.80 -5.12
N LEU A 96 -12.85 6.33 -4.24
CA LEU A 96 -13.13 6.18 -2.80
C LEU A 96 -12.66 7.44 -2.02
N ASP A 97 -12.99 8.62 -2.57
CA ASP A 97 -12.72 9.94 -1.98
C ASP A 97 -14.02 10.72 -1.76
N ASN A 98 -13.91 11.92 -1.20
CA ASN A 98 -15.08 12.78 -0.90
C ASN A 98 -15.85 13.25 -2.15
N HIS A 99 -15.28 13.14 -3.35
CA HIS A 99 -15.90 13.60 -4.59
C HIS A 99 -16.62 12.49 -5.35
N ARG A 100 -16.33 11.23 -5.06
CA ARG A 100 -17.02 10.06 -5.65
C ARG A 100 -17.15 10.14 -7.17
N ARG A 101 -16.04 10.34 -7.87
CA ARG A 101 -16.04 10.46 -9.34
C ARG A 101 -16.16 9.08 -9.98
N LYS A 102 -16.94 8.97 -11.05
CA LYS A 102 -17.08 7.73 -11.80
C LYS A 102 -15.73 7.33 -12.41
N LEU A 103 -15.39 6.04 -12.29
CA LEU A 103 -14.21 5.44 -12.90
C LEU A 103 -14.57 4.82 -14.26
N ASP A 104 -13.62 4.75 -15.18
CA ASP A 104 -13.77 4.05 -16.45
C ASP A 104 -13.81 2.52 -16.29
N THR A 105 -13.36 2.01 -15.14
CA THR A 105 -13.45 0.59 -14.79
C THR A 105 -14.87 0.24 -14.36
N PRO A 106 -15.45 -0.86 -14.87
CA PRO A 106 -16.79 -1.28 -14.49
C PRO A 106 -16.85 -1.63 -12.99
N SER A 107 -18.04 -1.39 -12.40
CA SER A 107 -18.30 -1.82 -11.02
C SER A 107 -18.32 -3.34 -10.90
N ASP A 108 -17.69 -3.87 -9.86
CA ASP A 108 -17.76 -5.30 -9.54
C ASP A 108 -19.17 -5.76 -9.18
N LEU A 109 -20.07 -4.83 -8.79
CA LEU A 109 -21.45 -5.16 -8.48
C LEU A 109 -22.22 -5.71 -9.71
N ALA A 110 -21.81 -5.37 -10.91
CA ALA A 110 -22.37 -5.96 -12.14
C ALA A 110 -22.14 -7.48 -12.18
N LYS A 111 -20.99 -7.94 -11.72
CA LYS A 111 -20.64 -9.37 -11.63
C LYS A 111 -21.54 -10.12 -10.64
N TYR A 112 -22.00 -9.47 -9.58
CA TYR A 112 -22.91 -10.10 -8.60
C TYR A 112 -24.22 -10.56 -9.26
N GLU A 113 -24.79 -9.75 -10.16
CA GLU A 113 -26.01 -10.11 -10.90
C GLU A 113 -25.80 -11.28 -11.86
N GLU A 114 -24.61 -11.42 -12.40
CA GLU A 114 -24.22 -12.55 -13.24
C GLU A 114 -24.04 -13.82 -12.40
N TYR A 115 -23.22 -13.74 -11.34
CA TYR A 115 -22.83 -14.89 -10.53
C TYR A 115 -23.96 -15.47 -9.69
N ARG A 116 -24.92 -14.66 -9.23
CA ARG A 116 -26.07 -15.17 -8.48
C ARG A 116 -27.00 -16.10 -9.29
N LYS A 117 -26.81 -16.19 -10.61
CA LYS A 117 -27.57 -17.07 -11.50
C LYS A 117 -26.87 -18.39 -11.73
N LEU A 118 -25.64 -18.53 -11.28
CA LEU A 118 -24.82 -19.73 -11.44
C LEU A 118 -25.10 -20.72 -10.31
N ASP A 119 -24.89 -22.00 -10.59
CA ASP A 119 -24.93 -23.06 -9.59
C ASP A 119 -23.67 -23.06 -8.71
N GLU A 120 -23.76 -23.65 -7.52
CA GLU A 120 -22.65 -23.69 -6.54
C GLU A 120 -21.37 -24.31 -7.13
N ASP A 121 -21.49 -25.33 -7.98
CA ASP A 121 -20.36 -25.99 -8.65
C ASP A 121 -19.67 -25.06 -9.67
N GLN A 122 -20.44 -24.27 -10.41
CA GLN A 122 -19.93 -23.28 -11.38
C GLN A 122 -19.20 -22.13 -10.67
N ILE A 123 -19.64 -21.78 -9.46
CA ILE A 123 -19.01 -20.73 -8.66
C ILE A 123 -17.72 -21.22 -8.00
N ALA A 124 -17.62 -22.50 -7.68
CA ALA A 124 -16.41 -23.09 -7.10
C ALA A 124 -15.18 -22.88 -7.99
N ASP A 125 -15.35 -22.89 -9.31
CA ASP A 125 -14.29 -22.60 -10.29
C ASP A 125 -13.95 -21.10 -10.39
N MET A 126 -14.78 -20.22 -9.82
CA MET A 126 -14.64 -18.75 -9.87
C MET A 126 -14.09 -18.12 -8.59
N LEU A 127 -13.59 -18.91 -7.66
CA LEU A 127 -13.13 -18.48 -6.31
C LEU A 127 -12.05 -17.37 -6.30
N ASN A 128 -11.45 -17.05 -7.44
CA ASN A 128 -10.45 -15.98 -7.58
C ASN A 128 -11.04 -14.57 -7.80
N VAL A 129 -12.36 -14.43 -7.91
CA VAL A 129 -13.06 -13.17 -8.28
C VAL A 129 -13.75 -12.46 -7.11
N GLY A 130 -13.43 -12.79 -5.85
CA GLY A 130 -14.03 -12.14 -4.68
C GLY A 130 -15.36 -12.77 -4.21
N PHE A 131 -15.80 -13.87 -4.83
CA PHE A 131 -16.96 -14.68 -4.42
C PHE A 131 -16.53 -15.84 -3.53
N GLU A 132 -17.28 -16.09 -2.45
CA GLU A 132 -17.03 -17.19 -1.54
C GLU A 132 -18.35 -17.83 -1.12
N ILE A 133 -18.38 -19.16 -1.06
CA ILE A 133 -19.50 -19.93 -0.52
C ILE A 133 -19.19 -20.26 0.93
N ILE A 134 -19.98 -19.74 1.86
CA ILE A 134 -19.74 -19.86 3.30
C ILE A 134 -20.71 -20.88 3.91
N PRO A 135 -20.19 -21.99 4.50
CA PRO A 135 -21.03 -22.95 5.22
C PRO A 135 -21.58 -22.34 6.52
N ILE A 136 -22.91 -22.38 6.69
CA ILE A 136 -23.60 -21.83 7.87
C ILE A 136 -23.17 -22.57 9.15
N ASP A 137 -22.89 -23.85 9.07
CA ASP A 137 -22.42 -24.64 10.22
C ASP A 137 -21.07 -24.14 10.75
N LYS A 138 -20.14 -23.77 9.88
CA LYS A 138 -18.88 -23.12 10.30
C LYS A 138 -19.12 -21.78 10.97
N VAL A 139 -20.10 -21.00 10.51
CA VAL A 139 -20.48 -19.72 11.12
C VAL A 139 -21.03 -19.94 12.52
N ARG A 140 -21.88 -20.94 12.72
CA ARG A 140 -22.43 -21.32 14.05
C ARG A 140 -21.34 -21.72 15.03
N GLN A 141 -20.36 -22.51 14.59
CA GLN A 141 -19.19 -22.92 15.39
C GLN A 141 -18.26 -21.76 15.72
N ASN A 142 -18.29 -20.66 14.94
CA ASN A 142 -17.38 -19.54 15.06
C ASN A 142 -18.12 -18.26 15.56
N ALA A 143 -18.83 -18.35 16.67
CA ALA A 143 -19.53 -17.26 17.34
C ALA A 143 -20.41 -16.40 16.40
N TYR A 144 -21.02 -17.03 15.40
CA TYR A 144 -21.90 -16.37 14.41
C TYR A 144 -21.23 -15.22 13.65
N ILE A 145 -19.91 -15.29 13.43
CA ILE A 145 -19.20 -14.28 12.65
C ILE A 145 -19.58 -14.45 11.18
N LEU A 146 -19.97 -13.36 10.51
CA LEU A 146 -20.46 -13.36 9.13
C LEU A 146 -19.47 -12.78 8.12
N VAL A 147 -18.24 -12.47 8.53
CA VAL A 147 -17.18 -11.98 7.62
C VAL A 147 -16.65 -13.15 6.80
N GLY A 148 -16.94 -13.16 5.50
CA GLY A 148 -16.62 -14.26 4.59
C GLY A 148 -15.14 -14.59 4.49
N SER A 149 -14.28 -13.58 4.48
CA SER A 149 -12.84 -13.77 4.44
C SER A 149 -12.27 -14.64 5.58
N ARG A 150 -13.02 -14.87 6.65
CA ARG A 150 -12.65 -15.79 7.74
C ARG A 150 -12.92 -17.25 7.42
N TYR A 151 -13.71 -17.54 6.40
CA TYR A 151 -14.14 -18.89 6.00
C TYR A 151 -13.54 -19.33 4.67
N LYS A 152 -12.69 -18.51 4.05
CA LYS A 152 -11.93 -18.93 2.88
C LYS A 152 -11.25 -20.24 3.22
N ASN A 153 -11.77 -21.33 2.68
CA ASN A 153 -10.97 -22.51 2.53
C ASN A 153 -9.94 -22.14 1.46
N TYR A 154 -8.72 -21.81 1.89
CA TYR A 154 -7.64 -22.23 1.05
C TYR A 154 -7.80 -23.74 1.00
N THR A 155 -8.12 -24.31 -0.15
CA THR A 155 -7.58 -25.60 -0.48
C THR A 155 -6.09 -25.37 -0.34
N GLU A 156 -5.54 -25.68 0.84
CA GLU A 156 -4.13 -25.86 0.97
C GLU A 156 -3.86 -26.93 -0.06
N ASN A 157 -3.27 -26.55 -1.20
CA ASN A 157 -2.63 -27.53 -2.03
C ASN A 157 -1.74 -28.32 -1.08
N PRO A 158 -1.88 -29.64 -0.95
CA PRO A 158 -1.18 -30.39 0.06
C PRO A 158 0.32 -30.14 -0.15
N THR A 159 0.93 -29.32 0.72
CA THR A 159 2.36 -29.10 0.61
C THR A 159 3.03 -30.45 0.85
N PRO A 160 4.08 -30.82 0.12
CA PRO A 160 4.80 -32.06 0.33
C PRO A 160 5.55 -32.07 1.67
N HIS A 161 5.42 -31.01 2.45
CA HIS A 161 6.17 -30.78 3.68
C HIS A 161 5.27 -30.81 4.91
N PRO A 162 5.76 -31.33 6.04
CA PRO A 162 5.02 -31.30 7.30
C PRO A 162 4.63 -29.87 7.68
N MET A 163 3.34 -29.66 7.98
CA MET A 163 2.81 -28.39 8.46
C MET A 163 2.88 -28.33 9.99
N VAL A 164 3.48 -27.28 10.53
CA VAL A 164 3.67 -27.07 11.97
C VAL A 164 2.99 -25.79 12.41
N ASN A 165 2.20 -25.84 13.49
CA ASN A 165 1.61 -24.65 14.10
C ASN A 165 2.70 -23.81 14.78
N LEU A 166 2.62 -22.48 14.70
CA LEU A 166 3.53 -21.59 15.45
C LEU A 166 3.40 -21.75 16.97
N GLY A 167 2.29 -22.32 17.44
CA GLY A 167 2.09 -22.67 18.85
C GLY A 167 2.66 -24.03 19.26
N ASP A 168 3.27 -24.79 18.34
CA ASP A 168 3.88 -26.08 18.70
C ASP A 168 5.17 -25.87 19.48
N GLU A 169 5.11 -26.19 20.78
CA GLU A 169 6.22 -25.99 21.71
C GLU A 169 7.42 -26.91 21.47
N ASN A 170 7.33 -27.89 20.58
CA ASN A 170 8.49 -28.68 20.16
C ASN A 170 9.40 -27.92 19.19
N PHE A 171 8.86 -26.90 18.51
CA PHE A 171 9.57 -26.09 17.52
C PHE A 171 9.78 -24.64 17.98
N PHE A 172 8.73 -24.03 18.55
CA PHE A 172 8.67 -22.60 18.76
C PHE A 172 8.24 -22.23 20.19
N LEU A 173 8.73 -21.09 20.66
CA LEU A 173 8.17 -20.39 21.81
C LEU A 173 7.69 -19.01 21.35
N VAL A 174 6.37 -18.79 21.36
CA VAL A 174 5.77 -17.50 20.99
C VAL A 174 5.53 -16.67 22.24
N CYS A 175 6.03 -15.43 22.24
CA CYS A 175 5.77 -14.46 23.29
C CYS A 175 5.38 -13.10 22.72
N SER A 176 4.64 -12.31 23.51
CA SER A 176 4.32 -10.91 23.18
C SER A 176 5.37 -9.98 23.78
N GLY A 177 5.56 -8.82 23.16
CA GLY A 177 6.34 -7.75 23.70
C GLY A 177 5.61 -6.94 24.78
N GLY A 178 6.28 -5.92 25.31
CA GLY A 178 5.77 -5.00 26.31
C GLY A 178 6.38 -3.61 26.18
N THR A 179 5.72 -2.62 26.79
CA THR A 179 6.18 -1.23 26.80
C THR A 179 6.37 -0.79 28.23
N PRO A 180 7.58 -0.36 28.62
CA PRO A 180 7.81 0.30 29.89
C PRO A 180 7.00 1.58 29.99
N ASN A 181 6.68 2.01 31.22
CA ASN A 181 5.92 3.23 31.42
C ASN A 181 6.72 4.43 30.86
N SER A 182 6.12 5.12 29.88
CA SER A 182 6.77 6.22 29.15
C SER A 182 6.96 7.48 30.02
N THR A 183 6.26 7.58 31.16
CA THR A 183 6.39 8.72 32.09
C THR A 183 7.54 8.58 33.06
N ILE A 184 8.23 7.44 33.08
CA ILE A 184 9.37 7.15 33.96
C ILE A 184 10.65 7.17 33.13
N PRO A 185 11.44 8.28 33.17
CA PRO A 185 12.64 8.44 32.34
C PRO A 185 13.69 7.35 32.58
N GLU A 186 13.80 6.85 33.81
CA GLU A 186 14.78 5.82 34.25
C GLU A 186 14.59 4.47 33.53
N TYR A 187 13.46 4.26 32.86
CA TYR A 187 13.19 3.03 32.11
C TYR A 187 13.73 3.07 30.67
N TRP A 188 14.17 4.25 30.23
CA TRP A 188 14.53 4.53 28.84
C TRP A 188 16.01 4.88 28.66
N ASN A 189 16.48 4.81 27.41
CA ASN A 189 17.84 5.19 27.00
C ASN A 189 18.95 4.36 27.70
N GLY A 190 18.68 3.07 27.95
CA GLY A 190 19.65 2.10 28.43
C GLY A 190 20.32 1.32 27.30
N ASP A 191 20.86 0.13 27.62
CA ASP A 191 21.66 -0.69 26.70
C ASP A 191 20.83 -1.78 25.98
N ILE A 192 19.54 -1.93 26.30
CA ILE A 192 18.68 -2.94 25.71
C ILE A 192 17.94 -2.35 24.51
N ASN A 193 18.22 -2.84 23.31
CA ASN A 193 17.47 -2.48 22.11
C ASN A 193 15.99 -2.80 22.29
N TRP A 194 15.10 -1.86 21.90
CA TRP A 194 13.66 -2.02 22.05
C TRP A 194 12.93 -1.67 20.76
N ILE A 195 12.46 -2.70 20.06
CA ILE A 195 11.88 -2.61 18.73
C ILE A 195 10.50 -1.93 18.76
N THR A 196 10.32 -0.99 17.84
CA THR A 196 9.05 -0.41 17.42
C THR A 196 8.78 -0.73 15.96
N LEU A 197 7.62 -0.32 15.43
CA LEU A 197 7.31 -0.50 14.01
C LEU A 197 8.23 0.32 13.08
N ALA A 198 8.82 1.40 13.58
CA ALA A 198 9.75 2.25 12.82
C ALA A 198 11.07 1.52 12.50
N ASP A 199 11.49 0.60 13.36
CA ASP A 199 12.72 -0.18 13.19
C ASP A 199 12.57 -1.30 12.10
N LEU A 200 11.35 -1.55 11.62
CA LEU A 200 11.09 -2.49 10.53
C LEU A 200 10.89 -1.75 9.21
N SER A 201 11.72 -2.05 8.21
CA SER A 201 11.57 -1.49 6.88
C SER A 201 10.18 -1.77 6.29
N ALA A 202 9.63 -0.78 5.60
CA ALA A 202 8.38 -0.94 4.86
C ALA A 202 8.58 -1.62 3.51
N ASN A 203 9.81 -1.56 2.98
CA ASN A 203 10.14 -1.93 1.61
C ASN A 203 10.90 -3.25 1.51
N ASP A 204 11.46 -3.74 2.63
CA ASP A 204 12.20 -5.00 2.65
C ASP A 204 11.29 -6.19 2.95
N PHE A 205 11.60 -7.34 2.37
CA PHE A 205 10.90 -8.60 2.68
C PHE A 205 11.00 -8.94 4.16
N ILE A 206 12.20 -8.85 4.71
CA ILE A 206 12.51 -9.04 6.14
C ILE A 206 13.58 -8.03 6.55
N SER A 207 13.49 -7.51 7.78
CA SER A 207 14.47 -6.59 8.35
C SER A 207 15.47 -7.35 9.22
N GLU A 208 16.76 -7.05 9.07
CA GLU A 208 17.83 -7.57 9.94
C GLU A 208 18.11 -6.52 11.03
N ILE A 209 17.83 -6.84 12.29
CA ILE A 209 17.81 -5.85 13.37
C ILE A 209 19.02 -6.02 14.27
N ALA A 210 20.04 -5.20 14.07
CA ALA A 210 21.25 -5.13 14.90
C ALA A 210 21.19 -4.02 15.94
N SER A 211 20.41 -2.95 15.69
CA SER A 211 20.19 -1.82 16.59
C SER A 211 18.78 -1.27 16.42
N THR A 212 18.31 -0.45 17.36
CA THR A 212 17.00 0.19 17.34
C THR A 212 17.13 1.67 17.64
N GLU A 213 16.17 2.48 17.18
CA GLU A 213 16.11 3.91 17.50
C GLU A 213 15.93 4.15 19.01
N ARG A 214 15.17 3.30 19.67
CA ARG A 214 14.85 3.41 21.10
C ARG A 214 15.45 2.25 21.87
N THR A 215 15.91 2.55 23.09
CA THR A 215 16.45 1.55 24.02
C THR A 215 15.77 1.65 25.38
N ILE A 216 15.81 0.57 26.16
CA ILE A 216 15.32 0.50 27.53
C ILE A 216 16.43 0.06 28.49
N THR A 217 16.27 0.40 29.75
CA THR A 217 17.16 -0.07 30.82
C THR A 217 16.72 -1.45 31.33
N GLU A 218 17.59 -2.11 32.13
CA GLU A 218 17.17 -3.32 32.85
C GLU A 218 15.98 -3.05 33.78
N SER A 219 15.97 -1.89 34.45
CA SER A 219 14.81 -1.48 35.26
C SER A 219 13.52 -1.33 34.42
N GLY A 220 13.63 -0.80 33.21
CA GLY A 220 12.49 -0.73 32.29
C GLY A 220 12.02 -2.10 31.83
N LEU A 221 12.94 -3.04 31.60
CA LEU A 221 12.63 -4.43 31.28
C LEU A 221 11.89 -5.11 32.43
N ASP A 222 12.44 -5.04 33.64
CA ASP A 222 11.91 -5.73 34.83
C ASP A 222 10.55 -5.19 35.30
N ASN A 223 10.33 -3.89 35.12
CA ASN A 223 9.06 -3.23 35.51
C ASN A 223 8.05 -3.12 34.34
N SER A 224 8.17 -3.98 33.34
CA SER A 224 7.23 -4.05 32.20
C SER A 224 6.96 -5.48 31.76
N ASN A 225 6.05 -5.64 30.78
CA ASN A 225 5.82 -6.92 30.14
C ASN A 225 6.81 -7.20 28.98
N ALA A 226 7.80 -6.32 28.77
CA ALA A 226 8.85 -6.56 27.79
C ALA A 226 9.69 -7.78 28.20
N LYS A 227 10.18 -8.51 27.22
CA LYS A 227 11.02 -9.69 27.44
C LYS A 227 12.30 -9.55 26.64
N LEU A 228 13.43 -9.86 27.24
CA LEU A 228 14.69 -9.95 26.53
C LEU A 228 14.70 -11.19 25.65
N LEU A 229 14.76 -10.97 24.34
CA LEU A 229 14.71 -12.00 23.31
C LEU A 229 16.14 -12.39 22.89
N PRO A 230 16.40 -13.67 22.64
CA PRO A 230 17.70 -14.12 22.14
C PRO A 230 17.91 -13.70 20.68
N ILE A 231 19.17 -13.73 20.26
CA ILE A 231 19.57 -13.58 18.86
C ILE A 231 18.84 -14.63 18.01
N ASN A 232 18.52 -14.28 16.75
CA ASN A 232 17.77 -15.09 15.80
C ASN A 232 16.28 -15.28 16.13
N THR A 233 15.74 -14.53 17.10
CA THR A 233 14.29 -14.46 17.27
C THR A 233 13.64 -13.78 16.06
N VAL A 234 12.60 -14.41 15.50
CA VAL A 234 11.79 -13.81 14.45
C VAL A 234 10.69 -12.96 15.08
N VAL A 235 10.67 -11.67 14.76
CA VAL A 235 9.70 -10.70 15.28
C VAL A 235 8.68 -10.33 14.21
N VAL A 236 7.41 -10.33 14.55
CA VAL A 236 6.30 -10.08 13.61
C VAL A 236 5.42 -8.98 14.18
N SER A 237 5.22 -7.92 13.40
CA SER A 237 4.25 -6.87 13.77
C SER A 237 2.82 -7.40 13.64
N THR A 238 2.04 -7.24 14.70
CA THR A 238 0.68 -7.80 14.81
C THR A 238 -0.39 -6.75 15.09
N ARG A 239 0.00 -5.47 15.12
CA ARG A 239 -0.88 -4.33 15.38
C ARG A 239 -0.55 -3.16 14.44
N ALA A 240 -1.51 -2.34 14.09
CA ALA A 240 -1.43 -1.21 13.16
C ALA A 240 -1.02 -1.66 11.73
N THR A 241 0.24 -1.95 11.49
CA THR A 241 0.73 -2.56 10.25
C THR A 241 1.06 -4.03 10.51
N ILE A 242 0.14 -4.93 10.18
CA ILE A 242 0.30 -6.37 10.43
C ILE A 242 1.21 -7.00 9.36
N GLY A 243 2.11 -7.88 9.79
CA GLY A 243 2.91 -8.75 8.93
C GLY A 243 4.22 -8.13 8.41
N ARG A 244 4.76 -7.07 9.05
CA ARG A 244 6.19 -6.75 8.90
C ARG A 244 7.00 -7.72 9.75
N ILE A 245 8.10 -8.20 9.20
CA ILE A 245 8.89 -9.27 9.79
C ILE A 245 10.34 -8.80 9.94
N GLY A 246 10.93 -9.14 11.08
CA GLY A 246 12.33 -8.91 11.34
C GLY A 246 13.00 -10.11 12.01
N ILE A 247 14.32 -10.16 11.92
CA ILE A 247 15.16 -11.13 12.63
C ILE A 247 16.09 -10.35 13.58
N ALA A 248 16.05 -10.70 14.85
CA ALA A 248 16.92 -10.12 15.85
C ALA A 248 18.38 -10.59 15.62
N ARG A 249 19.30 -9.67 15.34
CA ARG A 249 20.75 -9.95 15.22
C ARG A 249 21.53 -9.59 16.47
N THR A 250 20.83 -9.07 17.45
CA THR A 250 21.32 -8.83 18.81
C THR A 250 20.24 -9.23 19.82
N LYS A 251 20.57 -9.31 21.10
CA LYS A 251 19.55 -9.43 22.15
C LYS A 251 18.75 -8.14 22.19
N LEU A 252 17.42 -8.25 22.21
CA LEU A 252 16.54 -7.10 22.16
C LEU A 252 15.20 -7.39 22.83
N ALA A 253 14.40 -6.36 23.05
CA ALA A 253 13.01 -6.47 23.46
C ALA A 253 12.09 -5.82 22.39
N THR A 254 10.78 -6.05 22.47
CA THR A 254 9.80 -5.48 21.55
C THR A 254 8.64 -4.85 22.31
N ASN A 255 7.93 -3.91 21.68
CA ASN A 255 6.68 -3.40 22.23
C ASN A 255 5.54 -4.44 22.10
N GLN A 256 4.39 -4.16 22.69
CA GLN A 256 3.22 -5.06 22.69
C GLN A 256 2.61 -5.31 21.31
N GLY A 257 2.94 -4.50 20.30
CA GLY A 257 2.46 -4.66 18.92
C GLY A 257 3.13 -5.80 18.16
N PHE A 258 4.00 -6.57 18.81
CA PHE A 258 4.74 -7.69 18.23
C PHE A 258 4.34 -9.03 18.84
N LYS A 259 4.47 -10.08 18.01
CA LYS A 259 4.60 -11.46 18.45
C LYS A 259 5.99 -11.96 18.03
N ASN A 260 6.71 -12.50 18.99
CA ASN A 260 8.09 -12.90 18.86
C ASN A 260 8.17 -14.42 18.87
N ILE A 261 8.85 -14.99 17.90
CA ILE A 261 8.99 -16.44 17.73
C ILE A 261 10.43 -16.82 18.02
N ILE A 262 10.66 -17.47 19.14
CA ILE A 262 11.95 -18.06 19.51
C ILE A 262 11.96 -19.48 18.97
N ILE A 263 12.92 -19.78 18.10
CA ILE A 263 13.13 -21.12 17.56
C ILE A 263 13.91 -21.92 18.59
N LYS A 264 13.35 -23.07 19.03
CA LYS A 264 13.98 -23.89 20.07
C LYS A 264 15.17 -24.72 19.58
N ASP A 265 15.12 -25.09 18.30
CA ASP A 265 16.16 -25.92 17.69
C ASP A 265 16.41 -25.47 16.23
N THR A 266 17.50 -24.76 16.03
CA THR A 266 17.91 -24.25 14.72
C THR A 266 18.38 -25.35 13.76
N SER A 267 18.60 -26.57 14.24
CA SER A 267 18.87 -27.72 13.37
C SER A 267 17.61 -28.24 12.69
N LYS A 268 16.41 -27.83 13.15
CA LYS A 268 15.12 -28.18 12.56
C LYS A 268 14.51 -27.05 11.75
N VAL A 269 14.67 -25.78 12.21
CA VAL A 269 14.10 -24.60 11.55
C VAL A 269 15.10 -23.46 11.54
N LEU A 270 15.41 -22.93 10.34
CA LEU A 270 16.26 -21.75 10.20
C LEU A 270 15.44 -20.46 10.43
N PRO A 271 15.98 -19.47 11.14
CA PRO A 271 15.31 -18.18 11.37
C PRO A 271 14.95 -17.45 10.05
N GLU A 272 15.87 -17.42 9.10
CA GLU A 272 15.69 -16.81 7.80
C GLU A 272 14.57 -17.51 7.00
N TYR A 273 14.57 -18.85 7.02
CA TYR A 273 13.52 -19.64 6.36
C TYR A 273 12.15 -19.31 6.95
N LEU A 274 12.01 -19.36 8.27
CA LEU A 274 10.76 -19.04 8.95
C LEU A 274 10.30 -17.61 8.63
N ALA A 275 11.21 -16.64 8.65
CA ALA A 275 10.91 -15.25 8.34
C ALA A 275 10.38 -15.12 6.89
N TYR A 276 10.99 -15.77 5.91
CA TYR A 276 10.50 -15.76 4.52
C TYR A 276 9.12 -16.38 4.39
N ILE A 277 8.86 -17.54 4.98
CA ILE A 277 7.55 -18.19 4.94
C ILE A 277 6.46 -17.29 5.56
N LEU A 278 6.77 -16.62 6.66
CA LEU A 278 5.81 -15.73 7.33
C LEU A 278 5.40 -14.51 6.48
N THR A 279 6.21 -14.10 5.49
CA THR A 279 5.79 -13.04 4.56
C THR A 279 4.55 -13.43 3.75
N THR A 280 4.41 -14.70 3.39
CA THR A 280 3.22 -15.21 2.66
C THR A 280 1.98 -15.26 3.55
N LYS A 281 2.15 -15.36 4.85
CA LYS A 281 1.05 -15.46 5.84
C LYS A 281 0.44 -14.12 6.23
N ARG A 282 0.92 -13.01 5.64
CA ARG A 282 0.43 -11.66 5.97
C ARG A 282 -1.09 -11.52 5.81
N ASN A 283 -1.64 -12.00 4.70
CA ASN A 283 -3.08 -11.92 4.44
C ASN A 283 -3.88 -12.79 5.43
N GLU A 284 -3.34 -13.94 5.82
CA GLU A 284 -3.92 -14.82 6.84
C GLU A 284 -3.91 -14.13 8.22
N MET A 285 -2.79 -13.52 8.60
CA MET A 285 -2.67 -12.72 9.83
C MET A 285 -3.69 -11.57 9.87
N ILE A 286 -3.87 -10.83 8.77
CA ILE A 286 -4.83 -9.74 8.66
C ILE A 286 -6.27 -10.24 8.86
N ARG A 287 -6.61 -11.42 8.34
CA ARG A 287 -7.93 -12.04 8.51
C ARG A 287 -8.19 -12.50 9.94
N MET A 288 -7.15 -13.03 10.60
CA MET A 288 -7.24 -13.47 11.99
C MET A 288 -7.25 -12.31 13.00
N ALA A 289 -6.91 -11.11 12.55
CA ALA A 289 -6.89 -9.91 13.37
C ALA A 289 -8.31 -9.44 13.70
N SER A 290 -8.48 -8.89 14.89
CA SER A 290 -9.74 -8.30 15.39
C SER A 290 -9.51 -6.89 15.92
N GLY A 291 -10.54 -6.07 15.94
CA GLY A 291 -10.51 -4.68 16.42
C GLY A 291 -11.19 -3.73 15.43
N ALA A 292 -11.98 -2.78 15.95
CA ALA A 292 -12.75 -1.84 15.13
C ALA A 292 -11.91 -0.64 14.67
N THR A 293 -11.06 -0.11 15.55
CA THR A 293 -10.22 1.07 15.27
C THR A 293 -8.81 0.67 14.86
N PHE A 294 -8.23 -0.33 15.55
CA PHE A 294 -6.92 -0.90 15.23
C PHE A 294 -7.05 -2.42 15.19
N LYS A 295 -6.73 -3.00 14.03
CA LYS A 295 -6.67 -4.46 13.89
C LYS A 295 -5.45 -4.99 14.65
N GLU A 296 -5.65 -6.02 15.46
CA GLU A 296 -4.59 -6.73 16.16
C GLU A 296 -4.87 -8.24 16.14
N ILE A 297 -3.84 -9.06 15.93
CA ILE A 297 -3.95 -10.51 16.07
C ILE A 297 -3.57 -10.93 17.50
N SER A 298 -4.45 -11.68 18.16
CA SER A 298 -4.17 -12.22 19.48
C SER A 298 -3.06 -13.28 19.42
N LYS A 299 -2.36 -13.50 20.54
CA LYS A 299 -1.36 -14.57 20.64
C LYS A 299 -1.97 -15.94 20.31
N GLU A 300 -3.17 -16.21 20.80
CA GLU A 300 -3.87 -17.47 20.53
C GLU A 300 -4.10 -17.69 19.03
N ASN A 301 -4.60 -16.70 18.32
CA ASN A 301 -4.81 -16.79 16.87
C ASN A 301 -3.49 -16.87 16.12
N PHE A 302 -2.48 -16.12 16.53
CA PHE A 302 -1.15 -16.17 15.92
C PHE A 302 -0.51 -17.57 16.04
N CYS A 303 -0.68 -18.25 17.18
CA CYS A 303 -0.20 -19.59 17.41
C CYS A 303 -0.90 -20.67 16.53
N LYS A 304 -2.07 -20.37 15.96
CA LYS A 304 -2.80 -21.26 15.04
C LYS A 304 -2.29 -21.20 13.60
N LEU A 305 -1.44 -20.19 13.27
CA LEU A 305 -0.83 -20.12 11.94
C LEU A 305 0.05 -21.34 11.69
N GLN A 306 -0.07 -21.92 10.51
CA GLN A 306 0.70 -23.07 10.08
C GLN A 306 1.78 -22.65 9.09
N VAL A 307 2.96 -23.26 9.25
CA VAL A 307 4.10 -23.07 8.36
C VAL A 307 4.63 -24.43 7.91
N PRO A 308 5.01 -24.59 6.64
CA PRO A 308 5.67 -25.80 6.18
C PRO A 308 7.09 -25.87 6.77
N VAL A 309 7.49 -27.06 7.24
CA VAL A 309 8.83 -27.31 7.79
C VAL A 309 9.49 -28.46 7.03
N PRO A 310 10.10 -28.18 5.86
CA PRO A 310 10.88 -29.17 5.13
C PRO A 310 12.18 -29.56 5.87
N SER A 311 12.90 -30.55 5.33
CA SER A 311 14.23 -30.89 5.88
C SER A 311 15.17 -29.67 5.85
N ILE A 312 16.11 -29.62 6.80
CA ILE A 312 17.04 -28.50 6.96
C ILE A 312 17.82 -28.19 5.66
N LYS A 313 18.19 -29.23 4.90
CA LYS A 313 18.86 -29.08 3.60
C LYS A 313 18.04 -28.30 2.57
N ILE A 314 16.72 -28.51 2.56
CA ILE A 314 15.81 -27.76 1.67
C ILE A 314 15.71 -26.32 2.14
N GLN A 315 15.60 -26.09 3.46
CA GLN A 315 15.58 -24.75 4.02
C GLN A 315 16.87 -23.97 3.71
N GLU A 316 18.04 -24.58 3.89
CA GLU A 316 19.35 -24.00 3.56
C GLU A 316 19.42 -23.59 2.06
N LYS A 317 18.95 -24.45 1.16
CA LYS A 317 18.90 -24.15 -0.28
C LYS A 317 18.03 -22.91 -0.56
N ILE A 318 16.84 -22.84 0.04
CA ILE A 318 15.90 -21.73 -0.13
C ILE A 318 16.50 -20.43 0.43
N VAL A 319 17.06 -20.48 1.64
CA VAL A 319 17.70 -19.32 2.29
C VAL A 319 18.88 -18.80 1.48
N SER A 320 19.73 -19.70 0.98
CA SER A 320 20.87 -19.34 0.14
C SER A 320 20.44 -18.67 -1.17
N GLU A 321 19.42 -19.23 -1.85
CA GLU A 321 18.89 -18.71 -3.12
C GLU A 321 18.24 -17.33 -2.92
N ILE A 322 17.36 -17.18 -1.93
CA ILE A 322 16.70 -15.90 -1.63
C ILE A 322 17.73 -14.86 -1.14
N GLY A 323 18.73 -15.29 -0.36
CA GLY A 323 19.83 -14.44 0.08
C GLY A 323 20.60 -13.83 -1.10
N ALA A 324 20.93 -14.64 -2.12
CA ALA A 324 21.56 -14.16 -3.34
C ALA A 324 20.68 -13.15 -4.10
N TYR A 325 19.36 -13.40 -4.21
CA TYR A 325 18.43 -12.45 -4.84
C TYR A 325 18.33 -11.13 -4.07
N ARG A 326 18.27 -11.19 -2.74
CA ARG A 326 18.27 -9.98 -1.89
C ARG A 326 19.54 -9.16 -2.05
N GLN A 327 20.70 -9.79 -2.18
CA GLN A 327 21.96 -9.09 -2.43
C GLN A 327 21.93 -8.34 -3.78
N ILE A 328 21.39 -8.95 -4.84
CA ILE A 328 21.20 -8.28 -6.14
C ILE A 328 20.26 -7.08 -5.99
N ILE A 329 19.13 -7.25 -5.30
CA ILE A 329 18.16 -6.17 -5.06
C ILE A 329 18.82 -5.02 -4.30
N SER A 330 19.53 -5.30 -3.20
CA SER A 330 20.20 -4.28 -2.38
C SER A 330 21.26 -3.52 -3.18
N SER A 331 22.06 -4.23 -3.98
CA SER A 331 23.06 -3.60 -4.86
C SER A 331 22.40 -2.69 -5.91
N ALA A 332 21.33 -3.16 -6.53
CA ALA A 332 20.57 -2.38 -7.51
C ALA A 332 19.89 -1.16 -6.86
N GLN A 333 19.31 -1.31 -5.66
CA GLN A 333 18.74 -0.19 -4.89
C GLN A 333 19.81 0.86 -4.55
N THR A 334 21.01 0.43 -4.16
CA THR A 334 22.14 1.33 -3.89
C THR A 334 22.50 2.15 -5.12
N ILE A 335 22.55 1.51 -6.30
CA ILE A 335 22.79 2.22 -7.57
C ILE A 335 21.69 3.25 -7.82
N VAL A 336 20.43 2.83 -7.74
CA VAL A 336 19.27 3.69 -8.04
C VAL A 336 19.15 4.87 -7.05
N SER A 337 19.39 4.65 -5.75
CA SER A 337 19.21 5.68 -4.72
C SER A 337 20.37 6.66 -4.61
N ASN A 338 21.59 6.25 -4.98
CA ASN A 338 22.77 7.10 -4.84
C ASN A 338 23.16 7.84 -6.14
N TYR A 339 22.47 7.54 -7.24
CA TYR A 339 22.73 8.27 -8.46
C TYR A 339 22.11 9.66 -8.42
N LEU A 340 22.95 10.66 -8.43
CA LEU A 340 22.58 12.06 -8.67
C LEU A 340 23.36 12.55 -9.88
N PRO A 341 22.71 13.03 -10.95
CA PRO A 341 23.40 13.61 -12.10
C PRO A 341 24.31 14.74 -11.62
N LYS A 342 25.60 14.62 -11.87
CA LYS A 342 26.57 15.65 -11.51
C LYS A 342 26.86 16.50 -12.73
N ILE A 343 26.40 17.75 -12.71
CA ILE A 343 26.68 18.70 -13.78
C ILE A 343 28.01 19.37 -13.48
N VAL A 344 29.06 19.02 -14.24
CA VAL A 344 30.36 19.67 -14.16
C VAL A 344 30.52 20.58 -15.37
N TYR A 345 30.67 21.85 -15.14
CA TYR A 345 30.84 22.87 -16.18
C TYR A 345 31.98 23.85 -15.82
N HIS A 346 32.49 24.50 -16.81
CA HIS A 346 33.51 25.55 -16.67
C HIS A 346 33.00 26.81 -17.33
N THR A 347 32.23 27.63 -16.60
CA THR A 347 31.77 28.93 -17.10
C THR A 347 31.46 29.89 -15.95
N ASP A 348 31.82 31.14 -16.12
CA ASP A 348 31.41 32.26 -15.24
C ASP A 348 30.12 32.94 -15.74
N ASN A 349 29.61 32.51 -16.92
CA ASN A 349 28.39 33.05 -17.50
C ASN A 349 27.16 32.46 -16.81
N CYS A 350 26.69 33.13 -15.75
CA CYS A 350 25.46 32.77 -15.03
C CYS A 350 24.35 33.75 -15.37
N LYS A 351 23.19 33.22 -15.72
CA LYS A 351 21.96 34.00 -16.00
C LYS A 351 20.84 33.56 -15.06
N THR A 352 19.92 34.47 -14.80
CA THR A 352 18.70 34.13 -14.05
C THR A 352 17.74 33.36 -14.95
N ILE A 353 16.84 32.55 -14.34
CA ILE A 353 15.88 31.74 -15.13
C ILE A 353 14.99 32.68 -15.99
N ASP A 354 14.59 33.85 -15.51
CA ASP A 354 13.79 34.80 -16.30
C ASP A 354 14.54 35.42 -17.49
N GLU A 355 15.89 35.37 -17.53
CA GLU A 355 16.69 35.79 -18.70
C GLU A 355 16.76 34.68 -19.78
N ILE A 356 16.59 33.42 -19.41
CA ILE A 356 16.80 32.28 -20.31
C ILE A 356 15.54 31.43 -20.52
N ALA A 357 14.43 31.78 -19.88
CA ALA A 357 13.17 31.05 -19.98
C ALA A 357 11.96 31.97 -19.76
N THR A 358 10.84 31.59 -20.30
CA THR A 358 9.53 32.20 -20.02
C THR A 358 8.84 31.43 -18.91
N ILE A 359 8.46 32.12 -17.84
CA ILE A 359 7.70 31.54 -16.74
C ILE A 359 6.21 31.82 -16.92
N LYS A 360 5.38 30.81 -16.76
CA LYS A 360 3.93 30.84 -17.02
C LYS A 360 3.60 31.31 -18.45
N PRO A 361 3.93 30.54 -19.49
CA PRO A 361 3.55 30.85 -20.87
C PRO A 361 2.06 31.18 -21.00
N SER A 362 1.74 32.12 -21.92
CA SER A 362 0.35 32.59 -22.10
C SER A 362 -0.52 31.54 -22.80
N LYS A 363 -1.78 31.41 -22.38
CA LYS A 363 -2.81 30.65 -23.10
C LYS A 363 -3.19 31.29 -24.46
N ASP A 364 -2.75 32.51 -24.73
CA ASP A 364 -3.03 33.16 -26.02
C ASP A 364 -2.45 32.38 -27.22
N GLU A 365 -1.44 31.55 -26.97
CA GLU A 365 -0.82 30.67 -27.98
C GLU A 365 -1.78 29.62 -28.56
N ILE A 366 -2.83 29.31 -27.85
CA ILE A 366 -3.87 28.33 -28.25
C ILE A 366 -5.21 28.98 -28.52
N LYS A 367 -5.26 30.31 -28.55
CA LYS A 367 -6.46 31.08 -28.86
C LYS A 367 -6.89 30.81 -30.29
N GLY A 368 -8.15 30.40 -30.45
CA GLY A 368 -8.72 30.08 -31.76
C GLY A 368 -8.67 28.58 -32.13
N LEU A 369 -8.13 27.74 -31.29
CA LEU A 369 -8.29 26.28 -31.46
C LEU A 369 -9.74 25.87 -31.18
N PRO A 370 -10.26 24.83 -31.88
CA PRO A 370 -11.60 24.30 -31.62
C PRO A 370 -11.76 23.84 -30.17
N GLU A 371 -12.93 24.08 -29.59
CA GLU A 371 -13.23 23.71 -28.20
C GLU A 371 -13.16 22.21 -27.91
N ASP A 372 -13.38 21.38 -28.93
CA ASP A 372 -13.31 19.91 -28.88
C ASP A 372 -11.90 19.36 -29.14
N THR A 373 -10.90 20.23 -29.34
CA THR A 373 -9.50 19.81 -29.47
C THR A 373 -9.09 19.00 -28.25
N LEU A 374 -8.58 17.77 -28.45
CA LEU A 374 -8.07 16.94 -27.38
C LEU A 374 -6.71 17.45 -26.91
N VAL A 375 -6.53 17.51 -25.60
CA VAL A 375 -5.30 17.92 -24.92
C VAL A 375 -4.96 16.95 -23.81
N SER A 376 -3.69 16.77 -23.50
CA SER A 376 -3.25 15.93 -22.38
C SER A 376 -3.58 16.59 -21.05
N PHE A 377 -4.11 15.81 -20.09
CA PHE A 377 -4.35 16.28 -18.73
C PHE A 377 -3.41 15.59 -17.74
N VAL A 378 -2.64 16.39 -16.99
CA VAL A 378 -1.58 15.89 -16.09
C VAL A 378 -1.82 16.38 -14.67
N PRO A 379 -2.49 15.59 -13.82
CA PRO A 379 -2.61 15.90 -12.40
C PRO A 379 -1.27 15.78 -11.68
N MET A 380 -1.13 16.41 -10.52
CA MET A 380 0.09 16.39 -9.69
C MET A 380 0.54 14.96 -9.34
N ALA A 381 -0.37 14.01 -9.25
CA ALA A 381 -0.08 12.61 -8.93
C ALA A 381 0.69 11.86 -10.04
N ASP A 382 0.60 12.33 -11.29
CA ASP A 382 1.23 11.66 -12.42
C ASP A 382 2.72 12.01 -12.59
N ILE A 383 3.19 13.07 -11.93
CA ILE A 383 4.61 13.42 -11.91
C ILE A 383 5.30 12.68 -10.76
N ASN A 384 6.33 11.90 -11.07
CA ASN A 384 7.19 11.26 -10.08
C ASN A 384 8.32 12.20 -9.65
N THR A 385 8.84 11.99 -8.44
CA THR A 385 9.97 12.77 -7.89
C THR A 385 11.32 12.41 -8.50
N PHE A 386 11.41 11.25 -9.17
CA PHE A 386 12.69 10.70 -9.66
C PHE A 386 12.81 10.62 -11.18
N ASP A 387 11.73 10.83 -11.91
CA ASP A 387 11.70 10.74 -13.36
C ASP A 387 11.62 12.14 -13.96
N ALA A 388 12.58 12.45 -14.86
CA ALA A 388 12.58 13.72 -15.61
C ALA A 388 11.39 13.85 -16.57
N THR A 389 10.64 12.79 -16.78
CA THR A 389 9.51 12.71 -17.70
C THR A 389 8.32 12.00 -17.05
N PHE A 390 7.15 12.16 -17.65
CA PHE A 390 5.93 11.44 -17.30
C PHE A 390 5.21 10.99 -18.58
N THR A 391 4.31 10.03 -18.45
CA THR A 391 3.39 9.65 -19.53
C THR A 391 2.00 10.15 -19.17
N PRO A 392 1.39 11.04 -19.99
CA PRO A 392 0.02 11.46 -19.79
C PRO A 392 -0.92 10.26 -19.83
N LYS A 393 -1.79 10.14 -18.82
CA LYS A 393 -2.75 9.03 -18.68
C LYS A 393 -4.15 9.40 -19.10
N GLU A 394 -4.45 10.68 -19.20
CA GLU A 394 -5.79 11.21 -19.43
C GLU A 394 -5.75 12.29 -20.52
N ASN A 395 -6.74 12.28 -21.40
CA ASN A 395 -6.96 13.33 -22.38
C ASN A 395 -8.33 13.96 -22.13
N ARG A 396 -8.41 15.29 -22.30
CA ARG A 396 -9.64 16.07 -22.12
C ARG A 396 -9.87 16.98 -23.32
N LYS A 397 -11.09 17.44 -23.50
CA LYS A 397 -11.39 18.50 -24.45
C LYS A 397 -10.87 19.83 -23.95
N LEU A 398 -10.42 20.69 -24.88
CA LEU A 398 -9.90 22.02 -24.54
C LEU A 398 -10.90 22.85 -23.73
N SER A 399 -12.19 22.80 -24.07
CA SER A 399 -13.28 23.47 -23.34
C SER A 399 -13.35 23.10 -21.85
N GLU A 400 -12.97 21.87 -21.49
CA GLU A 400 -13.02 21.36 -20.10
C GLU A 400 -11.87 21.87 -19.23
N VAL A 401 -10.78 22.33 -19.84
CA VAL A 401 -9.53 22.64 -19.13
C VAL A 401 -9.04 24.08 -19.31
N LEU A 402 -9.64 24.86 -20.19
CA LEU A 402 -9.26 26.27 -20.40
C LEU A 402 -9.32 27.12 -19.12
N SER A 403 -10.27 26.83 -18.25
CA SER A 403 -10.42 27.49 -16.95
C SER A 403 -10.02 26.55 -15.81
N GLY A 404 -9.41 27.08 -14.77
CA GLY A 404 -9.11 26.33 -13.54
C GLY A 404 -7.86 25.46 -13.60
N PHE A 405 -7.13 25.40 -14.73
CA PHE A 405 -5.93 24.56 -14.87
C PHE A 405 -4.76 25.33 -15.47
N THR A 406 -3.54 24.86 -15.22
CA THR A 406 -2.30 25.43 -15.74
C THR A 406 -2.00 24.86 -17.12
N TYR A 407 -1.76 25.74 -18.09
CA TYR A 407 -1.40 25.41 -19.47
C TYR A 407 0.10 25.20 -19.64
N PHE A 408 0.50 24.25 -20.48
CA PHE A 408 1.89 23.99 -20.90
C PHE A 408 1.92 23.27 -22.25
N ARG A 409 3.09 23.18 -22.85
CA ARG A 409 3.38 22.46 -24.11
C ARG A 409 4.49 21.43 -23.94
N ASP A 410 4.73 20.65 -24.99
CA ASP A 410 5.91 19.82 -25.10
C ASP A 410 7.18 20.65 -24.87
N ASN A 411 8.12 20.07 -24.13
CA ASN A 411 9.39 20.64 -23.67
C ASN A 411 9.26 21.73 -22.58
N ASP A 412 8.06 22.04 -22.08
CA ASP A 412 7.91 22.87 -20.88
C ASP A 412 8.26 22.06 -19.63
N ILE A 413 8.90 22.70 -18.67
CA ILE A 413 9.24 22.13 -17.38
C ILE A 413 8.09 22.46 -16.41
N LEU A 414 7.57 21.44 -15.74
CA LEU A 414 6.53 21.53 -14.73
C LEU A 414 7.17 21.40 -13.36
N LEU A 415 7.33 22.49 -12.62
CA LEU A 415 7.82 22.49 -11.24
C LEU A 415 6.64 22.58 -10.27
N ALA A 416 6.51 21.62 -9.35
CA ALA A 416 5.53 21.72 -8.28
C ALA A 416 5.89 22.83 -7.30
N LYS A 417 4.94 23.70 -6.96
CA LYS A 417 5.19 24.84 -6.05
C LYS A 417 4.74 24.61 -4.62
N ILE A 418 3.92 23.58 -4.34
CA ILE A 418 3.25 23.35 -3.05
C ILE A 418 3.96 22.30 -2.20
N THR A 419 3.93 22.46 -0.88
CA THR A 419 4.32 21.46 0.13
C THR A 419 3.47 20.17 0.00
N PRO A 420 4.03 18.94 0.14
CA PRO A 420 5.48 18.63 0.23
C PRO A 420 6.13 18.41 -1.14
N CYS A 421 5.43 18.68 -2.23
CA CYS A 421 5.86 18.34 -3.58
C CYS A 421 7.13 19.09 -3.99
N PHE A 422 7.22 20.40 -3.71
CA PHE A 422 8.42 21.19 -3.99
C PHE A 422 9.63 20.69 -3.20
N GLU A 423 9.45 20.47 -1.90
CA GLU A 423 10.50 20.03 -0.98
C GLU A 423 11.07 18.65 -1.35
N ASN A 424 10.24 17.82 -2.01
CA ASN A 424 10.62 16.52 -2.54
C ASN A 424 11.17 16.58 -3.98
N GLY A 425 11.45 17.78 -4.52
CA GLY A 425 12.00 17.95 -5.86
C GLY A 425 11.05 17.51 -6.99
N LYS A 426 9.72 17.62 -6.80
CA LYS A 426 8.76 17.16 -7.77
C LYS A 426 8.68 18.08 -8.98
N ALA A 427 9.37 17.69 -10.06
CA ALA A 427 9.38 18.37 -11.35
C ALA A 427 9.47 17.36 -12.50
N ALA A 428 9.03 17.75 -13.70
CA ALA A 428 9.18 16.95 -14.91
C ALA A 428 9.19 17.83 -16.18
N ILE A 429 9.71 17.29 -17.27
CA ILE A 429 9.63 17.89 -18.60
C ILE A 429 8.45 17.27 -19.33
N ALA A 430 7.53 18.09 -19.80
CA ALA A 430 6.39 17.66 -20.59
C ALA A 430 6.84 17.14 -21.97
N ARG A 431 6.41 15.92 -22.31
CA ARG A 431 6.74 15.28 -23.59
C ARG A 431 5.59 14.41 -24.07
N ASN A 432 5.53 14.24 -25.41
CA ASN A 432 4.54 13.37 -26.05
C ASN A 432 3.09 13.72 -25.68
N LEU A 433 2.81 15.00 -25.54
CA LEU A 433 1.45 15.48 -25.29
C LEU A 433 0.62 15.34 -26.57
N ILE A 434 -0.68 14.99 -26.42
CA ILE A 434 -1.59 14.99 -27.56
C ILE A 434 -1.68 16.42 -28.12
N ASN A 435 -1.54 16.57 -29.43
CA ASN A 435 -1.45 17.86 -30.12
C ASN A 435 -0.36 18.82 -29.55
N GLY A 436 0.63 18.31 -28.81
CA GLY A 436 1.66 19.09 -28.17
C GLY A 436 1.15 20.01 -27.04
N ILE A 437 -0.07 19.80 -26.53
CA ILE A 437 -0.75 20.68 -25.59
C ILE A 437 -1.09 19.90 -24.32
N GLY A 438 -0.78 20.51 -23.18
CA GLY A 438 -1.10 19.96 -21.86
C GLY A 438 -1.76 20.97 -20.94
N PHE A 439 -2.58 20.44 -20.04
CA PHE A 439 -3.15 21.16 -18.90
C PHE A 439 -2.99 20.32 -17.64
N GLY A 440 -2.88 20.97 -16.48
CA GLY A 440 -2.72 20.23 -15.24
C GLY A 440 -2.97 21.09 -14.00
N SER A 441 -2.42 20.62 -12.87
CA SER A 441 -2.61 21.26 -11.57
C SER A 441 -2.27 22.75 -11.58
N THR A 442 -3.08 23.58 -10.92
CA THR A 442 -2.77 24.99 -10.66
C THR A 442 -1.55 25.17 -9.77
N GLU A 443 -1.07 24.10 -9.16
CA GLU A 443 0.12 24.09 -8.31
C GLU A 443 1.43 23.87 -9.10
N TYR A 444 1.40 23.95 -10.45
CA TYR A 444 2.61 24.00 -11.27
C TYR A 444 3.08 25.41 -11.53
N ILE A 445 4.41 25.61 -11.47
CA ILE A 445 5.14 26.66 -12.15
C ILE A 445 5.63 26.07 -13.47
N VAL A 446 5.18 26.64 -14.58
CA VAL A 446 5.64 26.23 -15.92
C VAL A 446 6.80 27.09 -16.34
N ILE A 447 7.91 26.45 -16.74
CA ILE A 447 9.14 27.11 -17.21
C ILE A 447 9.39 26.64 -18.65
N ARG A 448 9.35 27.55 -19.60
CA ARG A 448 9.65 27.32 -21.00
C ARG A 448 11.02 27.83 -21.34
N ALA A 449 11.95 26.91 -21.60
CA ALA A 449 13.31 27.26 -21.97
C ALA A 449 13.37 28.08 -23.29
N ASN A 450 14.18 29.12 -23.30
CA ASN A 450 14.57 29.75 -24.56
C ASN A 450 15.73 28.94 -25.18
N THR A 451 15.38 28.13 -26.18
CA THR A 451 16.31 27.18 -26.81
C THR A 451 17.46 27.84 -27.57
N ALA A 452 17.44 29.17 -27.72
CA ALA A 452 18.62 29.92 -28.21
C ALA A 452 19.76 29.97 -27.17
N PHE A 453 19.47 29.74 -25.90
CA PHE A 453 20.45 29.82 -24.81
C PHE A 453 20.62 28.51 -24.06
N VAL A 454 19.52 27.74 -23.83
CA VAL A 454 19.54 26.57 -22.96
C VAL A 454 18.60 25.48 -23.45
N TYR A 455 18.96 24.23 -23.17
CA TYR A 455 18.04 23.09 -23.31
C TYR A 455 17.09 23.02 -22.10
N PRO A 456 15.84 22.54 -22.27
CA PRO A 456 14.91 22.33 -21.14
C PRO A 456 15.52 21.45 -20.04
N GLU A 457 16.23 20.37 -20.42
CA GLU A 457 16.90 19.46 -19.50
C GLU A 457 17.97 20.18 -18.67
N TRP A 458 18.65 21.19 -19.23
CA TRP A 458 19.66 21.96 -18.50
C TRP A 458 19.05 22.70 -17.32
N ILE A 459 17.94 23.41 -17.54
CA ILE A 459 17.19 24.07 -16.46
C ILE A 459 16.65 23.02 -15.49
N PHE A 460 16.05 21.93 -16.00
CA PHE A 460 15.46 20.86 -15.18
C PHE A 460 16.46 20.31 -14.16
N TYR A 461 17.68 19.96 -14.57
CA TYR A 461 18.68 19.43 -13.66
C TYR A 461 19.14 20.45 -12.62
N HIS A 462 19.21 21.74 -12.95
CA HIS A 462 19.59 22.78 -12.01
C HIS A 462 18.52 23.07 -10.96
N ILE A 463 17.24 23.00 -11.31
CA ILE A 463 16.14 23.18 -10.34
C ILE A 463 15.84 21.94 -9.50
N ASN A 464 16.50 20.83 -9.79
CA ASN A 464 16.43 19.60 -8.99
C ASN A 464 17.67 19.36 -8.12
N THR A 465 18.56 20.34 -8.02
CA THR A 465 19.71 20.26 -7.12
C THR A 465 19.29 20.52 -5.66
N PRO A 466 19.99 19.91 -4.68
CA PRO A 466 19.77 20.20 -3.27
C PRO A 466 19.87 21.72 -2.98
N GLU A 467 20.81 22.42 -3.62
CA GLU A 467 21.01 23.86 -3.45
C GLU A 467 19.77 24.66 -3.83
N PHE A 468 19.11 24.31 -4.95
CA PHE A 468 17.88 24.99 -5.36
C PHE A 468 16.72 24.67 -4.41
N ILE A 469 16.55 23.40 -4.07
CA ILE A 469 15.41 22.96 -3.24
C ILE A 469 15.55 23.50 -1.81
N ASP A 470 16.71 23.31 -1.18
CA ASP A 470 16.94 23.75 0.20
C ASP A 470 16.96 25.28 0.31
N GLY A 471 17.57 25.97 -0.67
CA GLY A 471 17.48 27.42 -0.77
C GLY A 471 16.04 27.92 -0.89
N GLY A 472 15.22 27.23 -1.68
CA GLY A 472 13.81 27.56 -1.88
C GLY A 472 12.93 27.41 -0.64
N LYS A 473 13.23 26.47 0.26
CA LYS A 473 12.45 26.24 1.49
C LYS A 473 12.29 27.51 2.34
N SER A 474 13.31 28.37 2.38
CA SER A 474 13.27 29.64 3.13
C SER A 474 12.36 30.70 2.48
N PHE A 475 12.00 30.53 1.21
CA PHE A 475 11.10 31.40 0.46
C PHE A 475 9.68 30.84 0.32
N MET A 476 9.35 29.78 1.04
CA MET A 476 8.00 29.23 1.05
C MET A 476 7.09 30.01 1.98
N THR A 477 5.90 30.37 1.50
CA THR A 477 4.89 31.13 2.24
C THR A 477 3.55 30.38 2.28
N GLY A 478 2.78 30.59 3.35
CA GLY A 478 1.47 29.97 3.57
C GLY A 478 1.35 29.31 4.93
N THR A 479 0.22 28.66 5.19
CA THR A 479 -0.02 27.89 6.42
C THR A 479 0.74 26.56 6.40
N ALA A 480 1.08 26.05 7.59
CA ALA A 480 1.75 24.77 7.74
C ALA A 480 1.03 23.66 6.94
N GLY A 481 1.78 22.91 6.13
CA GLY A 481 1.26 21.86 5.27
C GLY A 481 0.65 22.31 3.94
N GLN A 482 0.54 23.65 3.68
CA GLN A 482 0.06 24.22 2.42
C GLN A 482 0.91 25.43 1.97
N GLN A 483 2.21 25.39 2.24
CA GLN A 483 3.13 26.43 1.80
C GLN A 483 3.41 26.32 0.30
N ARG A 484 3.77 27.43 -0.32
CA ARG A 484 4.12 27.52 -1.75
C ARG A 484 5.39 28.33 -1.91
N ILE A 485 6.28 27.85 -2.79
CA ILE A 485 7.48 28.57 -3.16
C ILE A 485 7.12 29.90 -3.85
N ASP A 486 7.82 30.97 -3.49
CA ASP A 486 7.69 32.25 -4.18
C ASP A 486 8.24 32.13 -5.61
N ILE A 487 7.44 32.55 -6.57
CA ILE A 487 7.82 32.56 -7.99
C ILE A 487 9.05 33.41 -8.26
N ASN A 488 9.25 34.49 -7.49
CA ASN A 488 10.43 35.35 -7.62
C ASN A 488 11.72 34.62 -7.29
N TYR A 489 11.69 33.67 -6.34
CA TYR A 489 12.84 32.81 -6.08
C TYR A 489 13.22 32.01 -7.33
N VAL A 490 12.24 31.38 -8.00
CA VAL A 490 12.46 30.61 -9.22
C VAL A 490 12.96 31.51 -10.35
N GLN A 491 12.36 32.70 -10.54
CA GLN A 491 12.75 33.64 -11.59
C GLN A 491 14.19 34.14 -11.43
N LYS A 492 14.60 34.46 -10.22
CA LYS A 492 15.90 35.03 -9.92
C LYS A 492 17.00 34.02 -9.61
N TYR A 493 16.66 32.75 -9.61
CA TYR A 493 17.68 31.70 -9.45
C TYR A 493 18.68 31.72 -10.60
N ARG A 494 19.96 31.73 -10.26
CA ARG A 494 21.06 31.81 -11.24
C ARG A 494 21.48 30.44 -11.72
N VAL A 495 21.44 30.24 -13.02
CA VAL A 495 21.85 29.02 -13.70
C VAL A 495 23.09 29.33 -14.56
N PRO A 496 24.16 28.52 -14.49
CA PRO A 496 25.29 28.63 -15.41
C PRO A 496 24.85 28.34 -16.84
N VAL A 497 25.31 29.13 -17.80
CA VAL A 497 24.90 28.98 -19.21
C VAL A 497 26.16 28.87 -20.09
N PRO A 498 26.78 27.66 -20.14
CA PRO A 498 27.84 27.37 -21.11
C PRO A 498 27.28 27.33 -22.54
N SER A 499 28.12 27.14 -23.53
CA SER A 499 27.68 27.00 -24.92
C SER A 499 26.68 25.83 -25.07
N LEU A 500 25.76 25.92 -26.03
CA LEU A 500 24.79 24.84 -26.32
C LEU A 500 25.51 23.52 -26.66
N ALA A 501 26.68 23.55 -27.29
CA ALA A 501 27.47 22.37 -27.58
C ALA A 501 28.00 21.68 -26.32
N GLU A 502 28.40 22.47 -25.31
CA GLU A 502 28.88 21.96 -24.02
C GLU A 502 27.71 21.43 -23.19
N GLN A 503 26.59 22.18 -23.12
CA GLN A 503 25.35 21.70 -22.49
C GLN A 503 24.95 20.35 -23.07
N LYS A 504 24.90 20.24 -24.42
CA LYS A 504 24.54 18.99 -25.11
C LYS A 504 25.45 17.84 -24.70
N LYS A 505 26.77 18.05 -24.71
CA LYS A 505 27.73 17.01 -24.31
C LYS A 505 27.47 16.48 -22.90
N ILE A 506 27.21 17.38 -21.95
CA ILE A 506 26.93 17.03 -20.56
C ILE A 506 25.57 16.29 -20.46
N LEU A 507 24.54 16.79 -21.13
CA LEU A 507 23.22 16.16 -21.15
C LEU A 507 23.22 14.78 -21.80
N ASP A 508 23.99 14.59 -22.88
CA ASP A 508 24.16 13.27 -23.52
C ASP A 508 24.85 12.28 -22.57
N GLN A 509 25.85 12.75 -21.79
CA GLN A 509 26.49 11.92 -20.77
C GLN A 509 25.51 11.54 -19.66
N ILE A 510 24.72 12.49 -19.11
CA ILE A 510 23.72 12.21 -18.09
C ILE A 510 22.68 11.22 -18.61
N SER A 511 22.22 11.41 -19.85
CA SER A 511 21.26 10.49 -20.49
C SER A 511 21.83 9.07 -20.61
N TYR A 512 23.10 8.95 -20.99
CA TYR A 512 23.80 7.66 -21.04
C TYR A 512 23.87 7.02 -19.64
N GLU A 513 24.29 7.77 -18.62
CA GLU A 513 24.36 7.28 -17.24
C GLU A 513 22.98 6.82 -16.72
N GLN A 514 21.91 7.59 -16.99
CA GLN A 514 20.54 7.19 -16.67
C GLN A 514 20.11 5.90 -17.38
N SER A 515 20.53 5.71 -18.63
CA SER A 515 20.26 4.47 -19.37
C SER A 515 20.87 3.23 -18.72
N LEU A 516 21.96 3.37 -17.96
CA LEU A 516 22.58 2.29 -17.18
C LEU A 516 21.85 2.00 -15.88
N ILE A 517 21.06 2.95 -15.36
CA ILE A 517 20.32 2.81 -14.09
C ILE A 517 18.96 2.14 -14.31
N GLU A 518 18.31 2.38 -15.43
CA GLU A 518 17.00 1.79 -15.73
C GLU A 518 16.99 0.24 -15.67
N PRO A 519 18.03 -0.48 -16.18
CA PRO A 519 18.16 -1.92 -15.93
C PRO A 519 18.20 -2.30 -14.46
N SER A 520 18.79 -1.47 -13.58
CA SER A 520 18.83 -1.73 -12.15
C SER A 520 17.43 -1.69 -11.52
N LYS A 521 16.56 -0.78 -11.93
CA LYS A 521 15.15 -0.76 -11.52
C LYS A 521 14.42 -2.03 -11.95
N GLN A 522 14.70 -2.51 -13.17
CA GLN A 522 14.12 -3.76 -13.66
C GLN A 522 14.64 -4.98 -12.89
N LEU A 523 15.93 -5.02 -12.54
CA LEU A 523 16.49 -6.08 -11.69
C LEU A 523 15.75 -6.17 -10.35
N ILE A 524 15.51 -5.03 -9.68
CA ILE A 524 14.75 -5.00 -8.43
C ILE A 524 13.38 -5.67 -8.62
N LYS A 525 12.63 -5.29 -9.66
CA LYS A 525 11.31 -5.86 -9.93
C LYS A 525 11.36 -7.37 -10.20
N VAL A 526 12.27 -7.81 -11.08
CA VAL A 526 12.40 -9.23 -11.49
C VAL A 526 12.79 -10.10 -10.30
N PHE A 527 13.80 -9.69 -9.52
CA PHE A 527 14.26 -10.50 -8.39
C PHE A 527 13.29 -10.48 -7.21
N THR A 528 12.56 -9.38 -6.98
CA THR A 528 11.43 -9.36 -6.04
C THR A 528 10.39 -10.42 -6.40
N GLN A 529 10.02 -10.48 -7.67
CA GLN A 529 9.05 -11.46 -8.17
C GLN A 529 9.56 -12.91 -8.08
N LYS A 530 10.87 -13.13 -8.32
CA LYS A 530 11.50 -14.45 -8.13
C LYS A 530 11.46 -14.90 -6.67
N ILE A 531 11.72 -14.01 -5.71
CA ILE A 531 11.60 -14.30 -4.28
C ILE A 531 10.16 -14.72 -3.93
N GLU A 532 9.17 -13.93 -4.35
CA GLU A 532 7.75 -14.25 -4.10
C GLU A 532 7.35 -15.61 -4.68
N THR A 533 7.76 -15.89 -5.92
CA THR A 533 7.49 -17.17 -6.58
C THR A 533 8.15 -18.32 -5.83
N ARG A 534 9.44 -18.17 -5.44
CA ARG A 534 10.20 -19.20 -4.75
C ARG A 534 9.61 -19.55 -3.38
N ILE A 535 9.12 -18.52 -2.65
CA ILE A 535 8.47 -18.75 -1.36
C ILE A 535 7.11 -19.44 -1.56
N LYS A 536 6.35 -19.05 -2.59
CA LYS A 536 5.07 -19.71 -2.92
C LYS A 536 5.24 -21.18 -3.27
N GLU A 537 6.24 -21.55 -4.05
CA GLU A 537 6.54 -22.95 -4.41
C GLU A 537 6.75 -23.86 -3.21
N VAL A 538 7.12 -23.32 -2.07
CA VAL A 538 7.28 -24.09 -0.82
C VAL A 538 5.96 -24.21 -0.06
N CYS A 539 5.09 -23.24 -0.22
CA CYS A 539 3.79 -23.19 0.44
C CYS A 539 2.68 -23.88 -0.37
N ASP A 540 2.83 -23.85 -1.71
CA ASP A 540 1.86 -24.37 -2.66
C ASP A 540 2.55 -25.46 -3.51
N VAL A 541 1.98 -26.64 -3.62
CA VAL A 541 2.33 -27.66 -4.63
C VAL A 541 1.17 -27.86 -5.55
#